data_0981ade3a195f111d9f550c8494e1cfa
#
_entry.id   0981ade3a195f111d9f550c8494e1cfa
#
_cell.length_a   1.000
_cell.length_b   1.000
_cell.length_c   1.000
_cell.angle_alpha   90.00
_cell.angle_beta   90.00
_cell.angle_gamma   90.00
#
_symmetry.space_group_name_H-M   'P 1'
#
loop_
_entity.id
_entity.type
_entity.pdbx_description
1 polymer ?
#
loop_
_entity_poly.entity_id
_entity_poly.type
_entity_poly.pdbx_seq_one_letter_code
_entity_poly.pdbx_strand_id
1 'polypeptide(L)'
;MAAEGIRGGERLGLGKSQGLILDRPFWLFCAGEDSGDILGESVVREFAGKGLEAIGSGGFRMQKAGLKQVLPFDDLPVNGFADVLFHLKKLKRHFLTLSGLLREKKCQGLVAIDYPGFNLKLMKLALKLDKRVIYVEPPQIWAWKPKRVRKFLTPEARLNVEIRAMFDVECNAYRKYGLSVRKIPHPFDSFLKNASPLPKENIALLYPGSRMSQIRRNLKLYQKIAYKLKERNLAVKFVASRDCTEKFLRQSLSLGFSVIPSPENSFDRFSLLNRARLVVAGPGSAIVEAFKANAFCIAASRIDPLTYILGKIFLRMEFLTIPNIERNLCGKAPALCELVKCSIADSESHASDVIRIFDAQSS
;
A
#
# COMPACT_ATOMS: atom_id res chain seq x y z
N MET A 1 -22.82 2.53 60.95
CA MET A 1 -22.98 3.90 60.50
C MET A 1 -21.89 4.20 59.50
N ALA A 2 -22.20 4.95 58.47
CA ALA A 2 -21.37 5.39 57.37
C ALA A 2 -21.28 4.44 56.18
N ALA A 3 -22.02 4.82 55.16
CA ALA A 3 -22.03 4.25 53.84
C ALA A 3 -20.90 4.83 53.00
N GLU A 4 -20.13 4.01 52.36
CA GLU A 4 -19.22 4.40 51.31
C GLU A 4 -19.78 4.03 49.92
N GLY A 5 -20.08 5.07 49.18
CA GLY A 5 -20.47 4.94 47.76
C GLY A 5 -19.24 4.86 46.90
N ILE A 6 -18.99 3.70 46.31
CA ILE A 6 -18.00 3.52 45.24
C ILE A 6 -18.71 3.72 43.91
N ARG A 7 -18.41 4.79 43.23
CA ARG A 7 -18.87 5.06 41.86
C ARG A 7 -18.11 4.16 40.89
N GLY A 8 -18.86 3.27 40.27
CA GLY A 8 -18.38 2.42 39.21
C GLY A 8 -17.99 3.21 37.98
N GLY A 9 -16.73 3.11 37.59
CA GLY A 9 -16.29 3.47 36.26
C GLY A 9 -16.77 2.43 35.27
N GLU A 10 -17.63 2.83 34.34
CA GLU A 10 -18.07 2.01 33.23
C GLU A 10 -16.87 1.57 32.38
N ARG A 11 -16.55 0.29 32.47
CA ARG A 11 -15.64 -0.37 31.52
C ARG A 11 -16.39 -0.50 30.20
N LEU A 12 -16.10 0.36 29.24
CA LEU A 12 -16.50 0.20 27.85
C LEU A 12 -16.00 -1.15 27.34
N GLY A 13 -16.96 -1.99 26.92
CA GLY A 13 -16.76 -3.37 26.51
C GLY A 13 -15.76 -3.51 25.35
N LEU A 14 -14.53 -3.81 25.70
CA LEU A 14 -13.53 -4.37 24.80
C LEU A 14 -13.90 -5.84 24.60
N GLY A 15 -14.42 -6.20 23.42
CA GLY A 15 -14.57 -7.59 23.02
C GLY A 15 -13.23 -8.31 23.23
N LYS A 16 -13.28 -9.52 23.81
CA LYS A 16 -12.17 -10.38 24.25
C LYS A 16 -10.88 -10.25 23.43
N SER A 17 -10.14 -9.17 23.64
CA SER A 17 -8.71 -9.07 23.38
C SER A 17 -8.04 -9.61 24.64
N GLN A 18 -7.21 -10.62 24.50
CA GLN A 18 -6.29 -11.04 25.56
C GLN A 18 -5.75 -9.79 26.24
N GLY A 19 -5.88 -9.69 27.56
CA GLY A 19 -5.63 -8.47 28.30
C GLY A 19 -4.27 -7.85 27.98
N LEU A 20 -4.32 -6.82 27.16
CA LEU A 20 -3.11 -6.06 26.81
C LEU A 20 -2.73 -5.26 28.04
N ILE A 21 -1.71 -5.69 28.76
CA ILE A 21 -1.18 -4.96 29.90
C ILE A 21 -0.37 -3.79 29.33
N LEU A 22 -0.92 -2.57 29.45
CA LEU A 22 -0.28 -1.34 28.99
C LEU A 22 0.59 -0.76 30.13
N ASP A 23 1.64 -1.47 30.53
CA ASP A 23 2.48 -1.06 31.67
C ASP A 23 3.57 -0.07 31.29
N ARG A 24 3.96 -0.02 30.02
CA ARG A 24 5.03 0.82 29.49
C ARG A 24 4.52 1.90 28.55
N PRO A 25 5.26 3.01 28.38
CA PRO A 25 4.98 3.96 27.31
C PRO A 25 5.03 3.29 25.93
N PHE A 26 4.08 3.64 25.08
CA PHE A 26 3.96 3.04 23.74
C PHE A 26 3.62 4.06 22.66
N TRP A 27 3.82 3.69 21.41
CA TRP A 27 3.33 4.41 20.24
C TRP A 27 2.22 3.61 19.56
N LEU A 28 1.16 4.33 19.18
CA LEU A 28 0.06 3.72 18.41
C LEU A 28 0.44 3.65 16.94
N PHE A 29 0.40 2.46 16.36
CA PHE A 29 0.64 2.23 14.94
C PHE A 29 -0.68 1.95 14.22
N CYS A 30 -0.83 2.51 13.01
CA CYS A 30 -2.00 2.24 12.16
C CYS A 30 -1.61 2.12 10.69
N ALA A 31 -1.56 0.89 10.18
CA ALA A 31 -1.50 0.54 8.78
C ALA A 31 -2.83 -0.10 8.35
N GLY A 32 -3.28 0.12 7.12
CA GLY A 32 -4.58 -0.33 6.64
C GLY A 32 -4.53 -1.30 5.46
N GLU A 33 -3.41 -1.44 4.78
CA GLU A 33 -3.26 -2.29 3.58
C GLU A 33 -1.88 -2.98 3.59
N ASP A 34 -1.70 -4.00 2.73
CA ASP A 34 -0.44 -4.78 2.65
C ASP A 34 0.78 -3.90 2.34
N SER A 35 0.61 -2.87 1.50
CA SER A 35 1.67 -1.88 1.26
C SER A 35 2.09 -1.17 2.55
N GLY A 36 1.11 -0.81 3.39
CA GLY A 36 1.37 -0.22 4.70
C GLY A 36 2.06 -1.18 5.67
N ASP A 37 1.77 -2.48 5.61
CA ASP A 37 2.44 -3.50 6.42
C ASP A 37 3.92 -3.64 6.05
N ILE A 38 4.22 -3.64 4.74
CA ILE A 38 5.61 -3.67 4.25
C ILE A 38 6.41 -2.46 4.73
N LEU A 39 5.82 -1.27 4.62
CA LEU A 39 6.46 -0.03 5.06
C LEU A 39 6.58 0.05 6.58
N GLY A 40 5.54 -0.39 7.25
CA GLY A 40 5.45 -0.40 8.71
C GLY A 40 6.48 -1.30 9.37
N GLU A 41 6.88 -2.40 8.74
CA GLU A 41 7.90 -3.30 9.25
C GLU A 41 9.18 -2.57 9.63
N SER A 42 9.70 -1.74 8.74
CA SER A 42 10.95 -1.00 8.97
C SER A 42 10.81 0.03 10.10
N VAL A 43 9.65 0.68 10.20
CA VAL A 43 9.36 1.66 11.24
C VAL A 43 9.19 0.98 12.60
N VAL A 44 8.51 -0.18 12.66
CA VAL A 44 8.40 -0.96 13.91
C VAL A 44 9.79 -1.41 14.39
N ARG A 45 10.66 -1.89 13.49
CA ARG A 45 12.05 -2.23 13.83
C ARG A 45 12.85 -1.03 14.34
N GLU A 46 12.68 0.16 13.72
CA GLU A 46 13.29 1.40 14.19
C GLU A 46 12.89 1.70 15.63
N PHE A 47 11.61 1.52 15.96
CA PHE A 47 11.08 1.77 17.32
C PHE A 47 11.56 0.73 18.31
N ALA A 48 11.53 -0.55 17.93
CA ALA A 48 12.06 -1.64 18.78
C ALA A 48 13.54 -1.44 19.11
N GLY A 49 14.36 -1.03 18.13
CA GLY A 49 15.78 -0.70 18.32
C GLY A 49 16.03 0.46 19.28
N LYS A 50 15.02 1.31 19.52
CA LYS A 50 15.06 2.40 20.51
C LYS A 50 14.42 2.02 21.85
N GLY A 51 14.01 0.76 22.02
CA GLY A 51 13.30 0.30 23.22
C GLY A 51 11.87 0.83 23.35
N LEU A 52 11.27 1.34 22.26
CA LEU A 52 9.92 1.87 22.22
C LEU A 52 8.91 0.80 21.84
N GLU A 53 7.81 0.73 22.57
CA GLU A 53 6.76 -0.26 22.34
C GLU A 53 5.82 0.21 21.21
N ALA A 54 5.56 -0.69 20.24
CA ALA A 54 4.63 -0.47 19.14
C ALA A 54 3.34 -1.27 19.37
N ILE A 55 2.19 -0.60 19.42
CA ILE A 55 0.88 -1.23 19.63
C ILE A 55 -0.09 -0.69 18.58
N GLY A 56 -0.93 -1.54 17.98
CA GLY A 56 -1.94 -1.02 17.05
C GLY A 56 -2.42 -2.00 16.00
N SER A 57 -2.63 -1.50 14.78
CA SER A 57 -3.06 -2.26 13.61
C SER A 57 -1.95 -2.33 12.58
N GLY A 58 -1.59 -3.55 12.21
CA GLY A 58 -0.60 -3.87 11.17
C GLY A 58 -0.69 -5.33 10.80
N GLY A 59 -0.12 -5.70 9.66
CA GLY A 59 -0.12 -7.07 9.17
C GLY A 59 0.97 -7.94 9.81
N PHE A 60 1.15 -9.10 9.22
CA PHE A 60 2.10 -10.12 9.70
C PHE A 60 3.54 -9.62 9.80
N ARG A 61 4.00 -8.77 8.86
CA ARG A 61 5.37 -8.24 8.85
C ARG A 61 5.63 -7.31 10.02
N MET A 62 4.70 -6.39 10.30
CA MET A 62 4.79 -5.50 11.44
C MET A 62 4.74 -6.28 12.76
N GLN A 63 3.90 -7.33 12.85
CA GLN A 63 3.86 -8.21 14.03
C GLN A 63 5.18 -8.93 14.24
N LYS A 64 5.75 -9.52 13.17
CA LYS A 64 7.07 -10.16 13.21
C LYS A 64 8.20 -9.19 13.59
N ALA A 65 8.03 -7.90 13.27
CA ALA A 65 8.95 -6.83 13.66
C ALA A 65 8.78 -6.36 15.11
N GLY A 66 7.73 -6.82 15.82
CA GLY A 66 7.48 -6.51 17.24
C GLY A 66 6.21 -5.67 17.51
N LEU A 67 5.34 -5.45 16.51
CA LEU A 67 4.06 -4.80 16.75
C LEU A 67 3.13 -5.70 17.58
N LYS A 68 2.63 -5.18 18.69
CA LYS A 68 1.52 -5.81 19.43
C LYS A 68 0.19 -5.45 18.77
N GLN A 69 -0.36 -6.39 18.02
CA GLN A 69 -1.60 -6.19 17.27
C GLN A 69 -2.81 -6.16 18.21
N VAL A 70 -3.69 -5.17 18.01
CA VAL A 70 -4.95 -5.01 18.80
C VAL A 70 -6.21 -5.17 17.96
N LEU A 71 -6.08 -5.16 16.63
CA LEU A 71 -7.18 -5.30 15.69
C LEU A 71 -6.76 -6.23 14.54
N PRO A 72 -7.67 -7.09 14.04
CA PRO A 72 -7.41 -7.87 12.83
C PRO A 72 -7.08 -6.96 11.66
N PHE A 73 -5.96 -7.24 10.99
CA PHE A 73 -5.47 -6.41 9.88
C PHE A 73 -6.38 -6.48 8.64
N ASP A 74 -6.90 -7.66 8.33
CA ASP A 74 -7.76 -7.91 7.16
C ASP A 74 -9.12 -7.21 7.24
N ASP A 75 -9.43 -6.65 8.39
CA ASP A 75 -10.67 -5.93 8.66
C ASP A 75 -10.66 -4.47 8.19
N LEU A 76 -9.50 -3.90 7.87
CA LEU A 76 -9.38 -2.48 7.53
C LEU A 76 -9.64 -2.15 6.05
N PRO A 77 -9.25 -2.97 5.06
CA PRO A 77 -9.53 -2.70 3.65
C PRO A 77 -10.99 -2.92 3.29
N VAL A 78 -11.65 -1.90 2.75
CA VAL A 78 -13.05 -1.97 2.28
C VAL A 78 -13.08 -2.19 0.77
N ASN A 79 -13.64 -3.31 0.34
CA ASN A 79 -13.72 -3.72 -1.06
C ASN A 79 -15.18 -3.83 -1.53
N GLY A 80 -15.68 -2.81 -2.23
CA GLY A 80 -16.96 -2.86 -2.94
C GLY A 80 -18.11 -2.06 -2.31
N PHE A 81 -19.10 -1.69 -3.16
CA PHE A 81 -20.21 -0.79 -2.78
C PHE A 81 -21.26 -1.47 -1.87
N ALA A 82 -21.51 -2.76 -2.06
CA ALA A 82 -22.49 -3.50 -1.26
C ALA A 82 -21.98 -3.80 0.17
N ASP A 83 -20.65 -3.92 0.32
CA ASP A 83 -20.00 -4.14 1.61
C ASP A 83 -19.85 -2.86 2.45
N VAL A 84 -20.09 -1.69 1.85
CA VAL A 84 -19.80 -0.38 2.48
C VAL A 84 -20.57 -0.20 3.81
N LEU A 85 -21.83 -0.65 3.90
CA LEU A 85 -22.60 -0.46 5.13
C LEU A 85 -22.13 -1.35 6.29
N PHE A 86 -21.80 -2.61 6.00
CA PHE A 86 -21.22 -3.54 7.00
C PHE A 86 -19.82 -3.06 7.41
N HIS A 87 -19.04 -2.59 6.46
CA HIS A 87 -17.69 -2.10 6.69
C HIS A 87 -17.65 -0.77 7.44
N LEU A 88 -18.66 0.10 7.28
CA LEU A 88 -18.75 1.35 8.04
C LEU A 88 -18.87 1.10 9.55
N LYS A 89 -19.67 0.12 9.98
CA LYS A 89 -19.78 -0.27 11.39
C LYS A 89 -18.46 -0.80 11.93
N LYS A 90 -17.77 -1.63 11.13
CA LYS A 90 -16.47 -2.21 11.44
C LYS A 90 -15.38 -1.15 11.52
N LEU A 91 -15.28 -0.28 10.53
CA LEU A 91 -14.37 0.88 10.52
C LEU A 91 -14.62 1.82 11.71
N LYS A 92 -15.90 2.05 12.06
CA LYS A 92 -16.25 2.87 13.24
C LYS A 92 -15.74 2.21 14.53
N ARG A 93 -15.94 0.88 14.67
CA ARG A 93 -15.43 0.12 15.83
C ARG A 93 -13.91 0.20 15.91
N HIS A 94 -13.19 -0.02 14.79
CA HIS A 94 -11.73 0.09 14.74
C HIS A 94 -11.26 1.49 15.11
N PHE A 95 -11.94 2.52 14.58
CA PHE A 95 -11.63 3.91 14.93
C PHE A 95 -11.81 4.18 16.43
N LEU A 96 -12.87 3.67 17.04
CA LEU A 96 -13.13 3.82 18.48
C LEU A 96 -12.07 3.11 19.31
N THR A 97 -11.68 1.86 18.95
CA THR A 97 -10.62 1.13 19.65
C THR A 97 -9.29 1.85 19.59
N LEU A 98 -8.83 2.25 18.39
CA LEU A 98 -7.56 2.97 18.24
C LEU A 98 -7.60 4.37 18.87
N SER A 99 -8.77 5.02 18.83
CA SER A 99 -8.98 6.31 19.52
C SER A 99 -8.92 6.17 21.04
N GLY A 100 -9.40 5.05 21.60
CA GLY A 100 -9.27 4.71 23.01
C GLY A 100 -7.80 4.61 23.42
N LEU A 101 -7.02 3.81 22.69
CA LEU A 101 -5.58 3.66 22.93
C LEU A 101 -4.82 4.99 22.79
N LEU A 102 -5.20 5.82 21.82
CA LEU A 102 -4.57 7.13 21.63
C LEU A 102 -4.82 8.09 22.82
N ARG A 103 -5.92 7.92 23.56
CA ARG A 103 -6.25 8.70 24.76
C ARG A 103 -5.52 8.21 26.01
N GLU A 104 -4.93 7.02 26.00
CA GLU A 104 -4.18 6.51 27.13
C GLU A 104 -3.01 7.45 27.48
N LYS A 105 -2.80 7.68 28.78
CA LYS A 105 -1.71 8.54 29.26
C LYS A 105 -0.33 8.03 28.84
N LYS A 106 -0.17 6.71 28.72
CA LYS A 106 1.07 6.05 28.31
C LYS A 106 1.31 6.08 26.80
N CYS A 107 0.30 6.45 26.00
CA CYS A 107 0.47 6.62 24.55
C CYS A 107 1.26 7.90 24.27
N GLN A 108 2.44 7.76 23.68
CA GLN A 108 3.34 8.89 23.39
C GLN A 108 3.02 9.56 22.05
N GLY A 109 2.44 8.84 21.10
CA GLY A 109 2.14 9.36 19.77
C GLY A 109 1.53 8.35 18.83
N LEU A 110 1.33 8.79 17.60
CA LEU A 110 0.75 8.04 16.49
C LEU A 110 1.78 7.86 15.38
N VAL A 111 1.94 6.64 14.89
CA VAL A 111 2.57 6.33 13.61
C VAL A 111 1.47 5.94 12.63
N ALA A 112 1.11 6.86 11.76
CA ALA A 112 0.12 6.66 10.70
C ALA A 112 0.84 6.24 9.41
N ILE A 113 0.47 5.10 8.83
CA ILE A 113 1.12 4.55 7.64
C ILE A 113 0.10 4.46 6.52
N ASP A 114 0.29 5.24 5.44
CA ASP A 114 -0.63 5.33 4.31
C ASP A 114 -2.10 5.49 4.76
N TYR A 115 -3.06 4.86 4.11
CA TYR A 115 -4.49 4.78 4.45
C TYR A 115 -5.15 6.12 4.84
N PRO A 116 -5.06 7.14 3.97
CA PRO A 116 -5.37 8.52 4.33
C PRO A 116 -6.83 8.77 4.70
N GLY A 117 -7.77 7.93 4.24
CA GLY A 117 -9.18 8.02 4.61
C GLY A 117 -9.43 7.85 6.11
N PHE A 118 -8.64 7.02 6.75
CA PHE A 118 -8.73 6.68 8.16
C PHE A 118 -7.68 7.44 8.98
N ASN A 119 -6.43 7.39 8.58
CA ASN A 119 -5.29 7.94 9.32
C ASN A 119 -5.33 9.46 9.48
N LEU A 120 -5.89 10.21 8.53
CA LEU A 120 -6.09 11.66 8.71
C LEU A 120 -7.09 12.00 9.83
N LYS A 121 -8.02 11.10 10.15
CA LYS A 121 -8.94 11.28 11.29
C LYS A 121 -8.23 10.98 12.61
N LEU A 122 -7.41 9.92 12.66
CA LEU A 122 -6.58 9.60 13.84
C LEU A 122 -5.55 10.69 14.09
N MET A 123 -4.88 11.19 13.05
CA MET A 123 -3.95 12.32 13.16
C MET A 123 -4.61 13.55 13.76
N LYS A 124 -5.83 13.91 13.27
CA LYS A 124 -6.58 15.04 13.86
C LYS A 124 -6.89 14.83 15.35
N LEU A 125 -7.19 13.59 15.75
CA LEU A 125 -7.41 13.29 17.17
C LEU A 125 -6.11 13.36 17.97
N ALA A 126 -5.01 12.82 17.45
CA ALA A 126 -3.69 12.87 18.09
C ALA A 126 -3.27 14.31 18.36
N LEU A 127 -3.41 15.19 17.38
CA LEU A 127 -3.10 16.62 17.51
C LEU A 127 -3.98 17.32 18.56
N LYS A 128 -5.28 16.98 18.64
CA LYS A 128 -6.16 17.50 19.71
C LYS A 128 -5.77 17.02 21.12
N LEU A 129 -5.06 15.90 21.21
CA LEU A 129 -4.56 15.33 22.46
C LEU A 129 -3.10 15.71 22.71
N ASP A 130 -2.58 16.69 21.95
CA ASP A 130 -1.19 17.15 22.01
C ASP A 130 -0.17 16.01 21.87
N LYS A 131 -0.47 15.04 21.02
CA LYS A 131 0.38 13.88 20.74
C LYS A 131 1.19 14.09 19.46
N ARG A 132 2.44 13.60 19.47
CA ARG A 132 3.29 13.59 18.28
C ARG A 132 2.75 12.61 17.24
N VAL A 133 2.93 12.93 15.97
CA VAL A 133 2.51 12.11 14.83
C VAL A 133 3.68 11.91 13.88
N ILE A 134 3.93 10.67 13.48
CA ILE A 134 4.78 10.34 12.35
C ILE A 134 3.84 9.83 11.25
N TYR A 135 3.77 10.54 10.14
CA TYR A 135 2.99 10.10 8.99
C TYR A 135 3.92 9.55 7.90
N VAL A 136 3.86 8.24 7.70
CA VAL A 136 4.64 7.51 6.68
C VAL A 136 3.77 7.33 5.45
N GLU A 137 4.27 7.69 4.28
CA GLU A 137 3.52 7.71 3.02
C GLU A 137 2.23 8.51 3.15
N PRO A 138 2.34 9.84 3.24
CA PRO A 138 1.19 10.71 3.42
C PRO A 138 0.31 10.73 2.15
N PRO A 139 -0.92 11.31 2.23
CA PRO A 139 -1.78 11.42 1.06
C PRO A 139 -1.07 11.97 -0.17
N GLN A 140 -1.24 11.32 -1.31
CA GLN A 140 -0.67 11.74 -2.60
C GLN A 140 -1.36 13.03 -3.10
N ILE A 141 -1.05 14.16 -2.46
CA ILE A 141 -1.65 15.48 -2.77
C ILE A 141 -1.28 15.99 -4.16
N TRP A 142 -0.22 15.47 -4.74
CA TRP A 142 0.23 15.76 -6.10
C TRP A 142 -0.66 15.07 -7.16
N ALA A 143 -1.29 13.93 -6.81
CA ALA A 143 -2.16 13.15 -7.68
C ALA A 143 -3.65 13.35 -7.35
N TRP A 144 -4.01 13.27 -6.05
CA TRP A 144 -5.40 13.21 -5.61
C TRP A 144 -5.70 14.19 -4.48
N LYS A 145 -6.84 14.89 -4.59
CA LYS A 145 -7.39 15.72 -3.52
C LYS A 145 -6.33 16.62 -2.85
N PRO A 146 -5.71 17.56 -3.60
CA PRO A 146 -4.63 18.42 -3.09
C PRO A 146 -5.04 19.19 -1.84
N LYS A 147 -6.34 19.49 -1.65
CA LYS A 147 -6.86 20.12 -0.44
C LYS A 147 -6.57 19.33 0.86
N ARG A 148 -6.19 18.07 0.78
CA ARG A 148 -5.79 17.27 1.97
C ARG A 148 -4.56 17.84 2.66
N VAL A 149 -3.68 18.54 1.96
CA VAL A 149 -2.52 19.21 2.55
C VAL A 149 -2.90 20.16 3.69
N ARG A 150 -4.08 20.79 3.63
CA ARG A 150 -4.56 21.72 4.66
C ARG A 150 -4.55 21.12 6.07
N LYS A 151 -4.65 19.79 6.19
CA LYS A 151 -4.59 19.08 7.48
C LYS A 151 -3.21 19.06 8.11
N PHE A 152 -2.17 19.32 7.33
CA PHE A 152 -0.77 19.42 7.75
C PHE A 152 -0.32 20.87 7.94
N LEU A 153 -1.16 21.84 7.58
CA LEU A 153 -0.81 23.28 7.63
C LEU A 153 -1.29 23.97 8.90
N THR A 154 -2.03 23.29 9.78
CA THR A 154 -2.43 23.86 11.07
C THR A 154 -1.21 24.07 11.97
N PRO A 155 -1.19 25.05 12.88
CA PRO A 155 -0.07 25.28 13.81
C PRO A 155 0.34 24.01 14.54
N GLU A 156 -0.61 23.26 15.08
CA GLU A 156 -0.38 22.03 15.83
C GLU A 156 0.26 20.94 14.95
N ALA A 157 -0.19 20.84 13.67
CA ALA A 157 0.38 19.86 12.73
C ALA A 157 1.81 20.22 12.35
N ARG A 158 2.11 21.51 12.13
CA ARG A 158 3.47 21.97 11.82
C ARG A 158 4.46 21.67 12.94
N LEU A 159 4.02 21.70 14.19
CA LEU A 159 4.85 21.42 15.38
C LEU A 159 4.97 19.92 15.66
N ASN A 160 3.89 19.16 15.49
CA ASN A 160 3.79 17.81 16.01
C ASN A 160 3.76 16.71 14.93
N VAL A 161 3.75 17.03 13.63
CA VAL A 161 3.73 16.02 12.57
C VAL A 161 5.08 15.95 11.86
N GLU A 162 5.73 14.80 11.95
CA GLU A 162 6.84 14.41 11.10
C GLU A 162 6.29 13.69 9.85
N ILE A 163 6.57 14.21 8.66
CA ILE A 163 6.20 13.59 7.40
C ILE A 163 7.38 12.76 6.88
N ARG A 164 7.13 11.49 6.56
CA ARG A 164 8.10 10.58 5.94
C ARG A 164 7.56 10.11 4.60
N ALA A 165 8.29 10.33 3.52
CA ALA A 165 7.91 9.92 2.17
C ALA A 165 9.09 9.30 1.43
N MET A 166 8.82 8.39 0.48
CA MET A 166 9.87 7.64 -0.23
C MET A 166 10.28 8.34 -1.53
N PHE A 167 9.36 8.99 -2.21
CA PHE A 167 9.57 9.49 -3.56
C PHE A 167 9.75 11.00 -3.60
N ASP A 168 10.59 11.48 -4.51
CA ASP A 168 10.87 12.91 -4.64
C ASP A 168 9.62 13.69 -5.04
N VAL A 169 8.74 13.15 -5.87
CA VAL A 169 7.45 13.75 -6.20
C VAL A 169 6.61 14.03 -4.95
N GLU A 170 6.59 13.11 -4.00
CA GLU A 170 5.87 13.26 -2.75
C GLU A 170 6.52 14.28 -1.83
N CYS A 171 7.84 14.13 -1.62
CA CYS A 171 8.62 15.08 -0.82
C CYS A 171 8.44 16.52 -1.32
N ASN A 172 8.56 16.74 -2.62
CA ASN A 172 8.46 18.05 -3.24
C ASN A 172 7.03 18.61 -3.16
N ALA A 173 6.01 17.74 -3.27
CA ALA A 173 4.61 18.16 -3.13
C ALA A 173 4.31 18.79 -1.76
N TYR A 174 4.85 18.24 -0.68
CA TYR A 174 4.68 18.79 0.68
C TYR A 174 5.61 19.97 0.95
N ARG A 175 6.86 19.93 0.45
CA ARG A 175 7.82 21.03 0.58
C ARG A 175 7.36 22.33 -0.06
N LYS A 176 6.59 22.27 -1.16
CA LYS A 176 5.96 23.44 -1.81
C LYS A 176 5.04 24.22 -0.86
N TYR A 177 4.55 23.59 0.20
CA TYR A 177 3.73 24.25 1.25
C TYR A 177 4.55 24.62 2.48
N GLY A 178 5.87 24.58 2.42
CA GLY A 178 6.75 24.90 3.54
C GLY A 178 6.72 23.85 4.65
N LEU A 179 6.40 22.58 4.33
CA LEU A 179 6.43 21.47 5.27
C LEU A 179 7.77 20.75 5.20
N SER A 180 8.31 20.41 6.38
CA SER A 180 9.50 19.55 6.46
C SER A 180 9.11 18.11 6.14
N VAL A 181 9.87 17.46 5.25
CA VAL A 181 9.66 16.07 4.86
C VAL A 181 10.98 15.33 4.94
N ARG A 182 10.99 14.27 5.72
CA ARG A 182 12.10 13.30 5.78
C ARG A 182 11.94 12.30 4.64
N LYS A 183 12.89 12.27 3.73
CA LYS A 183 12.95 11.21 2.71
C LYS A 183 13.43 9.91 3.37
N ILE A 184 12.69 8.83 3.16
CA ILE A 184 13.05 7.48 3.62
C ILE A 184 13.35 6.58 2.42
N PRO A 185 14.24 5.59 2.56
CA PRO A 185 14.54 4.66 1.48
C PRO A 185 13.34 3.73 1.22
N HIS A 186 13.18 3.32 -0.04
CA HIS A 186 12.29 2.23 -0.37
C HIS A 186 12.87 0.90 0.18
N PRO A 187 12.05 -0.07 0.64
CA PRO A 187 12.54 -1.34 1.17
C PRO A 187 13.50 -2.08 0.24
N PHE A 188 13.37 -1.92 -1.08
CA PHE A 188 14.25 -2.54 -2.07
C PHE A 188 15.59 -1.82 -2.29
N ASP A 189 15.75 -0.58 -1.85
CA ASP A 189 16.98 0.20 -2.08
C ASP A 189 18.21 -0.44 -1.41
N SER A 190 18.02 -1.15 -0.29
CA SER A 190 19.08 -1.88 0.39
C SER A 190 19.57 -3.09 -0.40
N PHE A 191 18.68 -3.76 -1.12
CA PHE A 191 19.02 -4.96 -1.92
C PHE A 191 19.73 -4.57 -3.21
N LEU A 192 19.36 -3.45 -3.85
CA LEU A 192 20.00 -2.95 -5.06
C LEU A 192 21.49 -2.62 -4.87
N LYS A 193 21.87 -2.11 -3.71
CA LYS A 193 23.26 -1.76 -3.41
C LYS A 193 24.20 -2.99 -3.33
N ASN A 194 23.64 -4.13 -2.96
CA ASN A 194 24.40 -5.33 -2.62
C ASN A 194 24.13 -6.51 -3.57
N ALA A 195 23.22 -6.36 -4.52
CA ALA A 195 22.85 -7.44 -5.43
C ALA A 195 23.66 -7.39 -6.71
N SER A 196 24.44 -8.45 -6.97
CA SER A 196 24.82 -8.77 -8.34
C SER A 196 23.58 -9.06 -9.18
N PRO A 197 23.54 -8.67 -10.47
CA PRO A 197 22.41 -9.01 -11.33
C PRO A 197 22.17 -10.52 -11.32
N LEU A 198 20.98 -10.93 -10.90
CA LEU A 198 20.59 -12.34 -10.95
C LEU A 198 20.30 -12.73 -12.40
N PRO A 199 20.63 -13.96 -12.80
CA PRO A 199 20.31 -14.44 -14.14
C PRO A 199 18.79 -14.39 -14.36
N LYS A 200 18.36 -13.88 -15.52
CA LYS A 200 16.95 -13.82 -15.87
C LYS A 200 16.42 -15.22 -16.17
N GLU A 201 15.31 -15.56 -15.56
CA GLU A 201 14.56 -16.78 -15.82
C GLU A 201 13.49 -16.48 -16.87
N ASN A 202 13.12 -17.48 -17.67
CA ASN A 202 12.09 -17.34 -18.70
C ASN A 202 10.66 -17.32 -18.09
N ILE A 203 10.44 -16.43 -17.12
CA ILE A 203 9.23 -16.30 -16.33
C ILE A 203 8.60 -14.94 -16.57
N ALA A 204 7.27 -14.93 -16.78
CA ALA A 204 6.45 -13.73 -16.73
C ALA A 204 5.61 -13.71 -15.45
N LEU A 205 5.70 -12.63 -14.70
CA LEU A 205 4.91 -12.39 -13.48
C LEU A 205 3.74 -11.44 -13.78
N LEU A 206 2.54 -11.86 -13.49
CA LEU A 206 1.32 -11.12 -13.73
C LEU A 206 0.64 -10.73 -12.42
N TYR A 207 0.53 -9.42 -12.16
CA TYR A 207 -0.11 -8.85 -10.97
C TYR A 207 -1.44 -8.19 -11.35
N PRO A 208 -2.57 -8.91 -11.39
CA PRO A 208 -3.85 -8.37 -11.85
C PRO A 208 -4.47 -7.34 -10.91
N GLY A 209 -3.94 -7.22 -9.69
CA GLY A 209 -4.35 -6.26 -8.66
C GLY A 209 -4.27 -6.83 -7.25
N SER A 210 -4.34 -5.96 -6.25
CA SER A 210 -4.38 -6.33 -4.83
C SER A 210 -5.81 -6.38 -4.26
N ARG A 211 -6.77 -5.72 -4.92
CA ARG A 211 -8.18 -5.65 -4.51
C ARG A 211 -9.05 -6.49 -5.43
N MET A 212 -10.04 -7.18 -4.87
CA MET A 212 -10.94 -8.05 -5.64
C MET A 212 -11.61 -7.33 -6.82
N SER A 213 -12.02 -6.08 -6.65
CA SER A 213 -12.61 -5.26 -7.72
C SER A 213 -11.64 -5.00 -8.88
N GLN A 214 -10.35 -4.78 -8.59
CA GLN A 214 -9.31 -4.64 -9.60
C GLN A 214 -9.05 -5.96 -10.34
N ILE A 215 -8.93 -7.06 -9.59
CA ILE A 215 -8.68 -8.39 -10.16
C ILE A 215 -9.80 -8.77 -11.12
N ARG A 216 -11.07 -8.68 -10.69
CA ARG A 216 -12.23 -8.99 -11.54
C ARG A 216 -12.23 -8.17 -12.83
N ARG A 217 -11.87 -6.90 -12.76
CA ARG A 217 -11.81 -5.99 -13.92
C ARG A 217 -10.67 -6.34 -14.87
N ASN A 218 -9.53 -6.70 -14.32
CA ASN A 218 -8.32 -6.99 -15.10
C ASN A 218 -8.25 -8.45 -15.58
N LEU A 219 -8.98 -9.38 -14.98
CA LEU A 219 -8.81 -10.81 -15.18
C LEU A 219 -8.80 -11.22 -16.67
N LYS A 220 -9.81 -10.76 -17.43
CA LYS A 220 -9.92 -11.08 -18.86
C LYS A 220 -8.72 -10.56 -19.67
N LEU A 221 -8.22 -9.37 -19.36
CA LEU A 221 -7.01 -8.83 -19.99
C LEU A 221 -5.79 -9.69 -19.66
N TYR A 222 -5.60 -10.01 -18.40
CA TYR A 222 -4.44 -10.74 -17.93
C TYR A 222 -4.43 -12.20 -18.41
N GLN A 223 -5.60 -12.84 -18.55
CA GLN A 223 -5.71 -14.15 -19.17
C GLN A 223 -5.23 -14.11 -20.64
N LYS A 224 -5.67 -13.11 -21.41
CA LYS A 224 -5.25 -12.96 -22.81
C LYS A 224 -3.74 -12.69 -22.93
N ILE A 225 -3.19 -11.84 -22.08
CA ILE A 225 -1.74 -11.62 -21.98
C ILE A 225 -1.03 -12.94 -21.67
N ALA A 226 -1.53 -13.71 -20.71
CA ALA A 226 -0.96 -14.97 -20.28
C ALA A 226 -0.90 -16.01 -21.41
N TYR A 227 -1.99 -16.16 -22.20
CA TYR A 227 -2.00 -17.06 -23.35
C TYR A 227 -0.94 -16.66 -24.39
N LYS A 228 -0.90 -15.39 -24.77
CA LYS A 228 0.08 -14.88 -25.75
C LYS A 228 1.55 -15.01 -25.28
N LEU A 229 1.80 -14.90 -23.97
CA LEU A 229 3.14 -15.11 -23.41
C LEU A 229 3.54 -16.59 -23.38
N LYS A 230 2.59 -17.51 -23.16
CA LYS A 230 2.84 -18.95 -23.29
C LYS A 230 3.23 -19.35 -24.70
N GLU A 231 2.60 -18.78 -25.72
CA GLU A 231 3.00 -18.99 -27.12
C GLU A 231 4.45 -18.59 -27.41
N ARG A 232 5.02 -17.74 -26.55
CA ARG A 232 6.43 -17.31 -26.56
C ARG A 232 7.34 -18.11 -25.59
N ASN A 233 6.85 -19.27 -25.15
CA ASN A 233 7.55 -20.17 -24.24
C ASN A 233 7.91 -19.57 -22.89
N LEU A 234 7.18 -18.53 -22.39
CA LEU A 234 7.37 -18.05 -21.03
C LEU A 234 6.54 -18.89 -20.05
N ALA A 235 7.15 -19.21 -18.91
CA ALA A 235 6.43 -19.72 -17.75
C ALA A 235 5.65 -18.58 -17.10
N VAL A 236 4.32 -18.59 -17.23
CA VAL A 236 3.46 -17.51 -16.72
C VAL A 236 2.98 -17.82 -15.32
N LYS A 237 3.21 -16.90 -14.37
CA LYS A 237 2.76 -17.01 -12.99
C LYS A 237 1.90 -15.80 -12.62
N PHE A 238 0.68 -16.04 -12.16
CA PHE A 238 -0.15 -15.02 -11.53
C PHE A 238 0.25 -14.86 -10.08
N VAL A 239 0.50 -13.63 -9.64
CA VAL A 239 0.91 -13.36 -8.27
C VAL A 239 -0.27 -12.78 -7.50
N ALA A 240 -0.65 -13.46 -6.42
CA ALA A 240 -1.72 -13.07 -5.51
C ALA A 240 -1.15 -12.36 -4.27
N SER A 241 -1.75 -11.23 -3.89
CA SER A 241 -1.32 -10.47 -2.72
C SER A 241 -1.89 -10.99 -1.39
N ARG A 242 -2.99 -11.76 -1.44
CA ARG A 242 -3.73 -12.26 -0.27
C ARG A 242 -4.38 -13.62 -0.57
N ASP A 243 -4.69 -14.39 0.47
CA ASP A 243 -5.34 -15.69 0.36
C ASP A 243 -6.67 -15.64 -0.39
N CYS A 244 -7.52 -14.63 -0.11
CA CYS A 244 -8.79 -14.48 -0.81
C CYS A 244 -8.61 -14.20 -2.31
N THR A 245 -7.57 -13.46 -2.69
CA THR A 245 -7.24 -13.19 -4.10
C THR A 245 -6.61 -14.40 -4.76
N GLU A 246 -5.84 -15.18 -4.04
CA GLU A 246 -5.26 -16.45 -4.53
C GLU A 246 -6.34 -17.47 -4.82
N LYS A 247 -7.26 -17.72 -3.86
CA LYS A 247 -8.41 -18.63 -4.05
C LYS A 247 -9.24 -18.23 -5.27
N PHE A 248 -9.56 -16.93 -5.40
CA PHE A 248 -10.32 -16.44 -6.54
C PHE A 248 -9.58 -16.66 -7.87
N LEU A 249 -8.28 -16.37 -7.95
CA LEU A 249 -7.50 -16.58 -9.15
C LEU A 249 -7.42 -18.06 -9.52
N ARG A 250 -7.16 -18.95 -8.56
CA ARG A 250 -7.13 -20.41 -8.78
C ARG A 250 -8.46 -20.94 -9.32
N GLN A 251 -9.58 -20.40 -8.87
CA GLN A 251 -10.91 -20.79 -9.34
C GLN A 251 -11.28 -20.21 -10.71
N SER A 252 -10.76 -19.01 -11.00
CA SER A 252 -11.15 -18.23 -12.21
C SER A 252 -10.23 -18.46 -13.40
N LEU A 253 -9.04 -18.98 -13.19
CA LEU A 253 -8.08 -19.28 -14.25
C LEU A 253 -8.28 -20.71 -14.75
N SER A 254 -8.21 -20.87 -16.08
CA SER A 254 -8.24 -22.20 -16.69
C SER A 254 -7.04 -23.05 -16.27
N LEU A 255 -7.19 -24.37 -16.32
CA LEU A 255 -6.12 -25.33 -16.09
C LEU A 255 -4.89 -24.97 -16.94
N GLY A 256 -3.74 -24.91 -16.30
CA GLY A 256 -2.45 -24.62 -16.96
C GLY A 256 -1.85 -23.25 -16.67
N PHE A 257 -2.46 -22.41 -15.82
CA PHE A 257 -1.83 -21.23 -15.26
C PHE A 257 -1.42 -21.44 -13.80
N SER A 258 -0.20 -21.06 -13.46
CA SER A 258 0.30 -21.11 -12.10
C SER A 258 -0.15 -19.86 -11.32
N VAL A 259 -0.68 -20.05 -10.12
CA VAL A 259 -0.95 -18.97 -9.16
C VAL A 259 -0.04 -19.17 -7.97
N ILE A 260 0.73 -18.15 -7.65
CA ILE A 260 1.64 -18.15 -6.51
C ILE A 260 1.28 -17.01 -5.55
N PRO A 261 1.44 -17.21 -4.23
CA PRO A 261 1.35 -16.11 -3.29
C PRO A 261 2.50 -15.13 -3.49
N SER A 262 2.28 -13.85 -3.22
CA SER A 262 3.36 -12.86 -3.15
C SER A 262 4.27 -13.20 -1.97
N PRO A 263 5.60 -13.27 -2.16
CA PRO A 263 6.51 -13.58 -1.07
C PRO A 263 6.34 -12.63 0.12
N GLU A 264 6.38 -13.18 1.32
CA GLU A 264 6.16 -12.40 2.55
C GLU A 264 7.34 -11.49 2.85
N ASN A 265 8.57 -11.97 2.72
CA ASN A 265 9.74 -11.14 2.98
C ASN A 265 10.15 -10.31 1.75
N SER A 266 10.72 -9.13 2.01
CA SER A 266 11.06 -8.17 0.97
C SER A 266 12.22 -8.67 0.06
N PHE A 267 13.13 -9.49 0.59
CA PHE A 267 14.25 -10.03 -0.20
C PHE A 267 13.79 -11.08 -1.21
N ASP A 268 12.92 -12.03 -0.80
CA ASP A 268 12.39 -13.05 -1.70
C ASP A 268 11.51 -12.41 -2.78
N ARG A 269 10.75 -11.35 -2.42
CA ARG A 269 9.98 -10.58 -3.38
C ARG A 269 10.87 -9.85 -4.37
N PHE A 270 11.93 -9.19 -3.89
CA PHE A 270 12.93 -8.56 -4.74
C PHE A 270 13.57 -9.59 -5.68
N SER A 271 14.00 -10.74 -5.15
CA SER A 271 14.63 -11.81 -5.92
C SER A 271 13.70 -12.37 -7.00
N LEU A 272 12.43 -12.62 -6.67
CA LEU A 272 11.42 -13.08 -7.63
C LEU A 272 11.25 -12.08 -8.77
N LEU A 273 11.10 -10.80 -8.47
CA LEU A 273 10.94 -9.74 -9.47
C LEU A 273 12.23 -9.55 -10.29
N ASN A 274 13.39 -9.55 -9.63
CA ASN A 274 14.67 -9.37 -10.33
C ASN A 274 14.97 -10.48 -11.33
N ARG A 275 14.61 -11.73 -11.03
CA ARG A 275 14.78 -12.88 -11.93
C ARG A 275 13.77 -12.92 -13.08
N ALA A 276 12.62 -12.29 -12.94
CA ALA A 276 11.59 -12.32 -13.97
C ALA A 276 12.06 -11.64 -15.26
N ARG A 277 11.77 -12.27 -16.41
CA ARG A 277 11.99 -11.69 -17.74
C ARG A 277 11.00 -10.57 -18.05
N LEU A 278 9.76 -10.72 -17.56
CA LEU A 278 8.70 -9.72 -17.70
C LEU A 278 7.86 -9.64 -16.45
N VAL A 279 7.52 -8.42 -16.04
CA VAL A 279 6.49 -8.16 -15.03
C VAL A 279 5.39 -7.29 -15.64
N VAL A 280 4.14 -7.75 -15.54
CA VAL A 280 2.97 -6.96 -15.93
C VAL A 280 2.14 -6.67 -14.67
N ALA A 281 1.95 -5.41 -14.37
CA ALA A 281 1.18 -4.97 -13.20
C ALA A 281 0.37 -3.70 -13.51
N GLY A 282 -0.67 -3.42 -12.71
CA GLY A 282 -1.31 -2.11 -12.76
C GLY A 282 -0.45 -1.00 -12.13
N PRO A 283 -0.78 0.27 -12.34
CA PRO A 283 -0.12 1.39 -11.64
C PRO A 283 -0.39 1.27 -10.13
N GLY A 284 0.67 1.07 -9.34
CA GLY A 284 0.63 0.84 -7.90
C GLY A 284 1.98 0.37 -7.37
N SER A 285 2.01 -0.18 -6.15
CA SER A 285 3.27 -0.63 -5.51
C SER A 285 3.98 -1.74 -6.28
N ALA A 286 3.25 -2.70 -6.85
CA ALA A 286 3.85 -3.82 -7.56
C ALA A 286 4.69 -3.40 -8.77
N ILE A 287 4.26 -2.39 -9.55
CA ILE A 287 5.04 -1.88 -10.69
C ILE A 287 6.26 -1.09 -10.23
N VAL A 288 6.15 -0.37 -9.12
CA VAL A 288 7.28 0.34 -8.49
C VAL A 288 8.32 -0.64 -7.99
N GLU A 289 7.89 -1.69 -7.30
CA GLU A 289 8.76 -2.78 -6.83
C GLU A 289 9.46 -3.49 -8.00
N ALA A 290 8.72 -3.79 -9.08
CA ALA A 290 9.28 -4.41 -10.29
C ALA A 290 10.36 -3.52 -10.94
N PHE A 291 10.06 -2.24 -11.09
CA PHE A 291 11.02 -1.26 -11.60
C PHE A 291 12.27 -1.17 -10.72
N LYS A 292 12.08 -1.07 -9.40
CA LYS A 292 13.19 -1.04 -8.43
C LYS A 292 13.97 -2.35 -8.37
N ALA A 293 13.35 -3.50 -8.67
CA ALA A 293 14.04 -4.77 -8.80
C ALA A 293 14.76 -4.94 -10.16
N ASN A 294 14.83 -3.90 -10.98
CA ASN A 294 15.43 -3.93 -12.32
C ASN A 294 14.82 -5.02 -13.23
N ALA A 295 13.51 -5.26 -13.08
CA ALA A 295 12.74 -6.09 -13.98
C ALA A 295 12.30 -5.29 -15.21
N PHE A 296 12.27 -5.92 -16.39
CA PHE A 296 11.51 -5.35 -17.50
C PHE A 296 10.03 -5.39 -17.15
N CYS A 297 9.39 -4.23 -17.08
CA CYS A 297 8.03 -4.13 -16.59
C CYS A 297 7.14 -3.25 -17.47
N ILE A 298 5.89 -3.66 -17.60
CA ILE A 298 4.84 -2.96 -18.36
C ILE A 298 3.68 -2.68 -17.41
N ALA A 299 3.28 -1.43 -17.30
CA ALA A 299 2.12 -1.05 -16.54
C ALA A 299 0.85 -1.25 -17.39
N ALA A 300 0.12 -2.32 -17.15
CA ALA A 300 -1.12 -2.61 -17.88
C ALA A 300 -2.30 -2.77 -16.91
N SER A 301 -3.37 -2.03 -17.13
CA SER A 301 -4.57 -2.10 -16.30
C SER A 301 -5.80 -1.59 -17.03
N ARG A 302 -6.96 -2.03 -16.53
CA ARG A 302 -8.28 -1.52 -16.94
C ARG A 302 -8.86 -0.71 -15.79
N ILE A 303 -9.34 0.49 -16.11
CA ILE A 303 -9.97 1.40 -15.14
C ILE A 303 -11.47 1.49 -15.44
N ASP A 304 -12.32 1.59 -14.44
CA ASP A 304 -13.75 1.81 -14.65
C ASP A 304 -13.99 3.14 -15.38
N PRO A 305 -15.09 3.24 -16.19
CA PRO A 305 -15.32 4.39 -17.05
C PRO A 305 -15.40 5.71 -16.28
N LEU A 306 -16.04 5.70 -15.12
CA LEU A 306 -16.19 6.91 -14.31
C LEU A 306 -14.85 7.40 -13.78
N THR A 307 -14.05 6.50 -13.21
CA THR A 307 -12.68 6.82 -12.76
C THR A 307 -11.79 7.25 -13.93
N TYR A 308 -11.94 6.65 -15.11
CA TYR A 308 -11.18 7.01 -16.31
C TYR A 308 -11.50 8.43 -16.78
N ILE A 309 -12.80 8.80 -16.84
CA ILE A 309 -13.26 10.13 -17.23
C ILE A 309 -12.81 11.17 -16.18
N LEU A 310 -13.07 10.90 -14.91
CA LEU A 310 -12.64 11.79 -13.82
C LEU A 310 -11.11 11.94 -13.80
N GLY A 311 -10.39 10.87 -14.06
CA GLY A 311 -8.94 10.88 -14.19
C GLY A 311 -8.48 11.83 -15.29
N LYS A 312 -9.05 11.73 -16.50
CA LYS A 312 -8.73 12.63 -17.61
C LYS A 312 -9.05 14.11 -17.31
N ILE A 313 -10.10 14.38 -16.56
CA ILE A 313 -10.53 15.75 -16.24
C ILE A 313 -9.69 16.35 -15.11
N PHE A 314 -9.41 15.56 -14.06
CA PHE A 314 -8.80 16.07 -12.82
C PHE A 314 -7.31 15.79 -12.70
N LEU A 315 -6.82 14.72 -13.32
CA LEU A 315 -5.39 14.40 -13.37
C LEU A 315 -4.79 15.01 -14.62
N ARG A 316 -4.22 16.17 -14.50
CA ARG A 316 -3.38 16.81 -15.54
C ARG A 316 -2.01 16.11 -15.64
N MET A 317 -2.00 14.78 -15.51
CA MET A 317 -0.75 14.01 -15.47
C MET A 317 -0.66 13.14 -16.70
N GLU A 318 0.47 13.20 -17.35
CA GLU A 318 0.81 12.38 -18.52
C GLU A 318 1.01 10.91 -18.12
N PHE A 319 1.54 10.67 -16.93
CA PHE A 319 1.90 9.35 -16.42
C PHE A 319 1.15 9.00 -15.13
N LEU A 320 0.95 7.69 -14.91
CA LEU A 320 0.24 7.14 -13.76
C LEU A 320 1.16 6.38 -12.79
N THR A 321 2.35 5.97 -13.26
CA THR A 321 3.32 5.26 -12.40
C THR A 321 4.33 6.22 -11.81
N ILE A 322 4.69 6.00 -10.57
CA ILE A 322 5.69 6.84 -9.87
C ILE A 322 7.02 6.89 -10.63
N PRO A 323 7.59 5.80 -11.15
CA PRO A 323 8.83 5.86 -11.91
C PRO A 323 8.78 6.82 -13.10
N ASN A 324 7.69 6.81 -13.88
CA ASN A 324 7.55 7.70 -15.04
C ASN A 324 7.33 9.15 -14.60
N ILE A 325 6.52 9.36 -13.55
CA ILE A 325 6.27 10.70 -13.00
C ILE A 325 7.58 11.33 -12.50
N GLU A 326 8.41 10.59 -11.77
CA GLU A 326 9.69 11.10 -11.29
C GLU A 326 10.66 11.43 -12.44
N ARG A 327 10.70 10.58 -13.46
CA ARG A 327 11.52 10.85 -14.65
C ARG A 327 11.03 12.07 -15.42
N ASN A 328 9.72 12.19 -15.60
CA ASN A 328 9.13 13.34 -16.28
C ASN A 328 9.42 14.66 -15.54
N LEU A 329 9.35 14.65 -14.20
CA LEU A 329 9.74 15.82 -13.39
C LEU A 329 11.22 16.22 -13.57
N CYS A 330 12.08 15.29 -13.96
CA CYS A 330 13.48 15.50 -14.26
C CYS A 330 13.76 15.74 -15.76
N GLY A 331 12.74 15.89 -16.60
CA GLY A 331 12.88 16.05 -18.05
C GLY A 331 13.43 14.81 -18.77
N LYS A 332 13.30 13.60 -18.17
CA LYS A 332 13.81 12.34 -18.73
C LYS A 332 12.68 11.56 -19.39
N ALA A 333 13.02 10.78 -20.42
CA ALA A 333 12.08 9.87 -21.06
C ALA A 333 11.44 8.88 -20.05
N PRO A 334 10.22 8.38 -20.29
CA PRO A 334 9.57 7.39 -19.45
C PRO A 334 10.45 6.17 -19.17
N ALA A 335 10.37 5.63 -17.96
CA ALA A 335 11.15 4.46 -17.53
C ALA A 335 10.52 3.14 -17.96
N LEU A 336 9.20 3.14 -18.15
CA LEU A 336 8.42 1.95 -18.51
C LEU A 336 7.21 2.34 -19.34
N CYS A 337 6.66 1.37 -20.06
CA CYS A 337 5.44 1.58 -20.85
C CYS A 337 4.19 1.51 -19.98
N GLU A 338 3.27 2.44 -20.21
CA GLU A 338 1.97 2.49 -19.53
C GLU A 338 0.82 2.26 -20.52
N LEU A 339 0.12 1.15 -20.33
CA LEU A 339 -1.05 0.74 -21.09
C LEU A 339 -2.26 0.69 -20.15
N VAL A 340 -2.76 1.86 -19.75
CA VAL A 340 -3.92 1.96 -18.88
C VAL A 340 -5.11 2.43 -19.68
N LYS A 341 -6.09 1.54 -19.88
CA LYS A 341 -7.26 1.79 -20.73
C LYS A 341 -8.56 1.72 -19.95
N CYS A 342 -9.62 2.33 -20.50
CA CYS A 342 -10.97 2.18 -19.96
C CYS A 342 -11.41 0.71 -20.02
N SER A 343 -12.20 0.26 -19.05
CA SER A 343 -12.66 -1.13 -18.94
C SER A 343 -13.58 -1.59 -20.07
N ILE A 344 -14.14 -0.66 -20.85
CA ILE A 344 -14.92 -0.95 -22.07
C ILE A 344 -14.02 -1.22 -23.28
N ALA A 345 -12.72 -0.87 -23.22
CA ALA A 345 -11.79 -1.13 -24.32
C ALA A 345 -11.65 -2.65 -24.59
N ASP A 346 -11.36 -3.00 -25.85
CA ASP A 346 -11.16 -4.42 -26.20
C ASP A 346 -9.94 -5.01 -25.49
N SER A 347 -10.15 -6.15 -24.84
CA SER A 347 -9.09 -6.83 -24.08
C SER A 347 -8.08 -7.52 -25.00
N GLU A 348 -8.48 -7.90 -26.23
CA GLU A 348 -7.58 -8.54 -27.20
C GLU A 348 -6.57 -7.54 -27.75
N SER A 349 -7.06 -6.41 -28.23
CA SER A 349 -6.20 -5.32 -28.68
C SER A 349 -5.25 -4.85 -27.57
N HIS A 350 -5.76 -4.73 -26.35
CA HIS A 350 -4.95 -4.30 -25.22
C HIS A 350 -3.86 -5.32 -24.87
N ALA A 351 -4.17 -6.63 -24.90
CA ALA A 351 -3.18 -7.68 -24.69
C ALA A 351 -2.13 -7.70 -25.82
N SER A 352 -2.55 -7.50 -27.06
CA SER A 352 -1.64 -7.44 -28.20
C SER A 352 -0.66 -6.27 -28.12
N ASP A 353 -1.09 -5.11 -27.60
CA ASP A 353 -0.17 -3.99 -27.34
C ASP A 353 0.90 -4.35 -26.32
N VAL A 354 0.53 -5.04 -25.21
CA VAL A 354 1.50 -5.51 -24.20
C VAL A 354 2.54 -6.43 -24.85
N ILE A 355 2.10 -7.35 -25.67
CA ILE A 355 2.97 -8.32 -26.34
C ILE A 355 3.90 -7.64 -27.36
N ARG A 356 3.38 -6.70 -28.14
CA ARG A 356 4.20 -5.95 -29.11
C ARG A 356 5.36 -5.22 -28.41
N ILE A 357 5.10 -4.62 -27.24
CA ILE A 357 6.14 -3.94 -26.44
C ILE A 357 7.16 -4.96 -25.91
N PHE A 358 6.69 -6.12 -25.45
CA PHE A 358 7.58 -7.17 -24.98
C PHE A 358 8.47 -7.72 -26.10
N ASP A 359 7.89 -8.01 -27.26
CA ASP A 359 8.63 -8.53 -28.44
C ASP A 359 9.70 -7.52 -28.91
N ALA A 360 9.36 -6.23 -28.98
CA ALA A 360 10.29 -5.17 -29.37
C ALA A 360 11.49 -5.01 -28.40
N GLN A 361 11.34 -5.40 -27.14
CA GLN A 361 12.45 -5.36 -26.17
C GLN A 361 13.28 -6.65 -26.20
N SER A 362 12.75 -7.73 -26.75
CA SER A 362 13.39 -9.05 -26.77
C SER A 362 14.19 -9.30 -28.07
N SER A 363 14.00 -8.41 -29.05
CA SER A 363 14.77 -8.32 -30.31
C SER A 363 16.04 -7.51 -30.12
#